data_e3461c07e031eb8c2989e99236a2b5bf
#
_entry.id   e3461c07e031eb8c2989e99236a2b5bf
#
_cell.length_a   1.000
_cell.length_b   1.000
_cell.length_c   1.000
_cell.angle_alpha   90.00
_cell.angle_beta   90.00
_cell.angle_gamma   90.00
#
_symmetry.space_group_name_H-M   'P 1'
#
loop_
_entity.id
_entity.type
_entity.pdbx_description
1 polymer ?
#
loop_
_entity_poly.entity_id
_entity_poly.type
_entity_poly.pdbx_seq_one_letter_code
_entity_poly.pdbx_strand_id
1 'polypeptide(L)'
;MNMKKLFTLFLATIVLSSAMMLRAEVISSEMAKQTADNYLMLDDEWRGAVDATVQLIEHEGVAAYYVVEYNGGGWVIVSAQSSSDPVIGYNTTDKFVAPEPMQAVLDACAENIVRISQTAGDVKHEGWDRAQRRKAVAAVDMPDVAPLIKVDLDQG
;
A
#
# COMPACT_ATOMS: atom_id res chain seq x y z
N MET A 1 -48.14 -6.52 21.68
CA MET A 1 -47.47 -6.39 20.36
C MET A 1 -47.76 -7.64 19.55
N ASN A 2 -48.31 -7.50 18.36
CA ASN A 2 -48.81 -8.67 17.57
C ASN A 2 -47.65 -9.50 17.05
N MET A 3 -47.67 -10.80 17.29
CA MET A 3 -46.64 -11.79 16.91
C MET A 3 -46.17 -11.67 15.44
N LYS A 4 -47.10 -11.30 14.55
CA LYS A 4 -46.79 -11.03 13.12
C LYS A 4 -45.89 -9.80 12.93
N LYS A 5 -46.05 -8.73 13.74
CA LYS A 5 -45.20 -7.53 13.69
C LYS A 5 -43.81 -7.81 14.26
N LEU A 6 -43.70 -8.68 15.27
CA LEU A 6 -42.42 -9.11 15.85
C LEU A 6 -41.63 -9.93 14.84
N PHE A 7 -42.29 -10.83 14.12
CA PHE A 7 -41.65 -11.66 13.09
C PHE A 7 -41.17 -10.85 11.88
N THR A 8 -41.95 -9.83 11.47
CA THR A 8 -41.55 -8.92 10.39
C THR A 8 -40.37 -8.04 10.81
N LEU A 9 -40.34 -7.59 12.06
CA LEU A 9 -39.23 -6.80 12.59
C LEU A 9 -37.94 -7.63 12.70
N PHE A 10 -38.06 -8.90 13.11
CA PHE A 10 -36.94 -9.84 13.21
C PHE A 10 -36.37 -10.22 11.84
N LEU A 11 -37.26 -10.40 10.84
CA LEU A 11 -36.86 -10.68 9.46
C LEU A 11 -36.13 -9.45 8.83
N ALA A 12 -36.60 -8.23 9.12
CA ALA A 12 -35.97 -7.01 8.62
C ALA A 12 -34.56 -6.78 9.22
N THR A 13 -34.35 -7.13 10.50
CA THR A 13 -33.02 -7.06 11.12
C THR A 13 -32.04 -8.08 10.56
N ILE A 14 -32.49 -9.27 10.19
CA ILE A 14 -31.64 -10.30 9.56
C ILE A 14 -31.22 -9.87 8.15
N VAL A 15 -32.11 -9.24 7.39
CA VAL A 15 -31.78 -8.75 6.02
C VAL A 15 -30.82 -7.56 6.07
N LEU A 16 -30.89 -6.70 7.11
CA LEU A 16 -29.96 -5.58 7.25
C LEU A 16 -28.55 -6.03 7.67
N SER A 17 -28.41 -7.16 8.37
CA SER A 17 -27.10 -7.66 8.81
C SER A 17 -26.37 -8.47 7.72
N SER A 18 -27.04 -8.87 6.64
CA SER A 18 -26.42 -9.63 5.53
C SER A 18 -25.80 -8.74 4.42
N ALA A 19 -25.89 -7.42 4.55
CA ALA A 19 -25.24 -6.50 3.62
C ALA A 19 -23.84 -6.02 4.09
N MET A 20 -23.18 -6.73 4.99
CA MET A 20 -21.73 -6.65 5.12
C MET A 20 -21.13 -7.29 3.87
N MET A 21 -21.06 -6.50 2.80
CA MET A 21 -20.21 -6.84 1.65
C MET A 21 -18.81 -7.06 2.20
N LEU A 22 -18.29 -8.29 2.03
CA LEU A 22 -16.87 -8.57 2.19
C LEU A 22 -16.13 -7.60 1.26
N ARG A 23 -15.61 -6.53 1.83
CA ARG A 23 -14.76 -5.58 1.13
C ARG A 23 -13.33 -5.87 1.56
N ALA A 24 -12.38 -5.65 0.64
CA ALA A 24 -10.98 -5.63 0.98
C ALA A 24 -10.75 -4.71 2.20
N GLU A 25 -9.86 -5.12 3.09
CA GLU A 25 -9.53 -4.35 4.28
C GLU A 25 -8.84 -3.05 3.87
N VAL A 26 -9.33 -1.93 4.39
CA VAL A 26 -8.70 -0.62 4.20
C VAL A 26 -7.50 -0.54 5.13
N ILE A 27 -6.34 -0.25 4.55
CA ILE A 27 -5.08 -0.07 5.26
C ILE A 27 -5.13 1.25 6.05
N SER A 28 -4.70 1.25 7.31
CA SER A 28 -4.62 2.48 8.09
C SER A 28 -3.39 3.33 7.71
N SER A 29 -3.44 4.62 8.05
CA SER A 29 -2.30 5.54 7.84
C SER A 29 -1.04 5.10 8.56
N GLU A 30 -1.18 4.51 9.76
CA GLU A 30 -0.08 3.96 10.54
C GLU A 30 0.55 2.76 9.85
N MET A 31 -0.26 1.86 9.30
CA MET A 31 0.22 0.71 8.54
C MET A 31 0.87 1.14 7.23
N ALA A 32 0.34 2.16 6.55
CA ALA A 32 0.93 2.73 5.36
C ALA A 32 2.32 3.32 5.65
N LYS A 33 2.45 4.11 6.73
CA LYS A 33 3.75 4.65 7.18
C LYS A 33 4.72 3.52 7.53
N GLN A 34 4.30 2.53 8.29
CA GLN A 34 5.14 1.39 8.65
C GLN A 34 5.62 0.62 7.42
N THR A 35 4.75 0.44 6.42
CA THR A 35 5.09 -0.21 5.15
C THR A 35 6.13 0.60 4.39
N ALA A 36 5.96 1.93 4.32
CA ALA A 36 6.91 2.84 3.70
C ALA A 36 8.27 2.82 4.43
N ASP A 37 8.28 2.90 5.75
CA ASP A 37 9.48 2.84 6.59
C ASP A 37 10.25 1.52 6.33
N ASN A 38 9.54 0.39 6.33
CA ASN A 38 10.15 -0.91 6.05
C ASN A 38 10.72 -1.00 4.64
N TYR A 39 10.06 -0.34 3.69
CA TYR A 39 10.47 -0.36 2.29
C TYR A 39 11.77 0.44 2.08
N LEU A 40 11.84 1.65 2.61
CA LEU A 40 13.01 2.54 2.44
C LEU A 40 14.21 2.14 3.30
N MET A 41 14.01 1.47 4.44
CA MET A 41 15.12 0.99 5.29
C MET A 41 16.06 -0.01 4.61
N LEU A 42 15.68 -0.52 3.44
CA LEU A 42 16.53 -1.41 2.63
C LEU A 42 17.44 -0.65 1.65
N ASP A 43 17.26 0.66 1.53
CA ASP A 43 18.06 1.50 0.65
C ASP A 43 19.14 2.21 1.48
N ASP A 44 20.42 1.89 1.24
CA ASP A 44 21.56 2.45 1.96
C ASP A 44 21.75 3.95 1.71
N GLU A 45 21.17 4.50 0.65
CA GLU A 45 21.21 5.93 0.32
C GLU A 45 20.27 6.74 1.21
N TRP A 46 19.30 6.08 1.82
CA TRP A 46 18.29 6.73 2.61
C TRP A 46 18.54 6.61 4.11
N ARG A 47 19.21 7.61 4.67
CA ARG A 47 19.51 7.66 6.11
C ARG A 47 18.84 8.86 6.77
N GLY A 48 17.83 8.60 7.60
CA GLY A 48 17.46 9.50 8.69
C GLY A 48 16.19 10.35 8.55
N ALA A 49 15.27 10.09 7.64
CA ALA A 49 13.95 10.71 7.71
C ALA A 49 13.10 9.99 8.76
N VAL A 50 13.03 10.57 9.94
CA VAL A 50 12.25 10.03 11.07
C VAL A 50 10.79 10.48 10.96
N ASP A 51 10.56 11.70 10.44
CA ASP A 51 9.23 12.30 10.31
C ASP A 51 8.73 12.24 8.87
N ALA A 52 7.51 11.75 8.70
CA ALA A 52 6.83 11.70 7.42
C ALA A 52 5.42 12.28 7.50
N THR A 53 5.00 12.93 6.44
CA THR A 53 3.62 13.30 6.21
C THR A 53 2.92 12.17 5.49
N VAL A 54 1.74 11.76 5.95
CA VAL A 54 0.92 10.71 5.33
C VAL A 54 -0.34 11.34 4.79
N GLN A 55 -0.51 11.34 3.48
CA GLN A 55 -1.66 11.90 2.80
C GLN A 55 -2.46 10.78 2.13
N LEU A 56 -3.76 10.65 2.48
CA LEU A 56 -4.68 9.75 1.80
C LEU A 56 -5.17 10.38 0.49
N ILE A 57 -5.14 9.60 -0.57
CA ILE A 57 -5.74 9.91 -1.86
C ILE A 57 -6.92 8.97 -2.09
N GLU A 58 -8.07 9.55 -2.38
CA GLU A 58 -9.31 8.84 -2.66
C GLU A 58 -9.65 8.93 -4.16
N HIS A 59 -10.27 7.88 -4.65
CA HIS A 59 -10.89 7.85 -5.98
C HIS A 59 -12.39 7.56 -5.82
N GLU A 60 -13.25 8.44 -6.28
CA GLU A 60 -14.72 8.35 -6.12
C GLU A 60 -15.17 8.13 -4.66
N GLY A 61 -14.50 8.76 -3.69
CA GLY A 61 -14.81 8.63 -2.26
C GLY A 61 -14.38 7.32 -1.63
N VAL A 62 -13.55 6.52 -2.32
CA VAL A 62 -12.96 5.28 -1.81
C VAL A 62 -11.45 5.48 -1.66
N ALA A 63 -10.89 5.07 -0.50
CA ALA A 63 -9.46 5.12 -0.25
C ALA A 63 -8.70 4.32 -1.30
N ALA A 64 -7.82 4.99 -2.07
CA ALA A 64 -7.05 4.38 -3.14
C ALA A 64 -5.60 4.12 -2.70
N TYR A 65 -4.88 5.16 -2.29
CA TYR A 65 -3.50 5.02 -1.82
C TYR A 65 -3.10 6.15 -0.87
N TYR A 66 -2.00 5.95 -0.17
CA TYR A 66 -1.33 6.96 0.64
C TYR A 66 -0.06 7.43 -0.04
N VAL A 67 0.22 8.72 0.03
CA VAL A 67 1.53 9.30 -0.22
C VAL A 67 2.20 9.51 1.13
N VAL A 68 3.28 8.78 1.38
CA VAL A 68 4.13 8.94 2.57
C VAL A 68 5.36 9.72 2.13
N GLU A 69 5.44 11.00 2.52
CA GLU A 69 6.54 11.90 2.16
C GLU A 69 7.39 12.19 3.40
N TYR A 70 8.69 12.04 3.28
CA TYR A 70 9.64 12.22 4.38
C TYR A 70 10.25 13.62 4.39
N ASN A 71 10.40 14.20 5.59
CA ASN A 71 10.90 15.56 5.76
C ASN A 71 12.33 15.74 5.23
N GLY A 72 13.15 14.70 5.27
CA GLY A 72 14.52 14.66 4.75
C GLY A 72 14.63 14.47 3.24
N GLY A 73 13.52 14.33 2.54
CA GLY A 73 13.44 13.90 1.14
C GLY A 73 13.07 12.41 1.05
N GLY A 74 12.62 12.01 -0.12
CA GLY A 74 12.09 10.66 -0.37
C GLY A 74 10.59 10.53 -0.08
N TRP A 75 9.95 9.62 -0.78
CA TRP A 75 8.53 9.31 -0.63
C TRP A 75 8.22 7.88 -1.07
N VAL A 76 7.13 7.35 -0.54
CA VAL A 76 6.57 6.05 -0.96
C VAL A 76 5.07 6.20 -1.17
N ILE A 77 4.56 5.63 -2.25
CA ILE A 77 3.13 5.50 -2.48
C ILE A 77 2.71 4.09 -2.06
N VAL A 78 1.83 4.01 -1.07
CA VAL A 78 1.36 2.76 -0.46
C VAL A 78 -0.12 2.60 -0.74
N SER A 79 -0.55 1.43 -1.24
CA SER A 79 -1.97 1.14 -1.46
C SER A 79 -2.77 1.28 -0.17
N ALA A 80 -3.97 1.87 -0.26
CA ALA A 80 -4.91 1.91 0.84
C ALA A 80 -5.82 0.67 0.91
N GLN A 81 -5.63 -0.32 0.03
CA GLN A 81 -6.44 -1.52 -0.05
C GLN A 81 -5.57 -2.77 0.07
N SER A 82 -5.93 -3.67 1.00
CA SER A 82 -5.18 -4.91 1.24
C SER A 82 -5.15 -5.87 0.04
N SER A 83 -6.10 -5.75 -0.88
CA SER A 83 -6.22 -6.57 -2.08
C SER A 83 -5.26 -6.18 -3.21
N SER A 84 -4.56 -5.05 -3.09
CA SER A 84 -3.61 -4.56 -4.09
C SER A 84 -2.16 -4.68 -3.61
N ASP A 85 -1.19 -4.57 -4.53
CA ASP A 85 0.23 -4.53 -4.16
C ASP A 85 0.48 -3.40 -3.15
N PRO A 86 1.22 -3.65 -2.05
CA PRO A 86 1.43 -2.67 -1.00
C PRO A 86 2.19 -1.41 -1.46
N VAL A 87 3.15 -1.52 -2.36
CA VAL A 87 3.98 -0.39 -2.82
C VAL A 87 3.79 -0.15 -4.30
N ILE A 88 3.28 1.03 -4.65
CA ILE A 88 2.99 1.43 -6.03
C ILE A 88 4.22 2.10 -6.67
N GLY A 89 4.94 2.90 -5.88
CA GLY A 89 6.12 3.62 -6.35
C GLY A 89 6.85 4.30 -5.20
N TYR A 90 8.10 4.69 -5.44
CA TYR A 90 8.93 5.37 -4.45
C TYR A 90 10.03 6.22 -5.10
N ASN A 91 10.58 7.11 -4.31
CA ASN A 91 11.82 7.84 -4.59
C ASN A 91 12.54 8.05 -3.27
N THR A 92 13.88 8.01 -3.27
CA THR A 92 14.69 8.03 -2.04
C THR A 92 15.23 9.42 -1.69
N THR A 93 15.15 10.37 -2.60
CA THR A 93 15.83 11.67 -2.48
C THR A 93 14.92 12.88 -2.61
N ASP A 94 14.00 12.86 -3.56
CA ASP A 94 13.22 14.04 -3.93
C ASP A 94 11.92 14.15 -3.13
N LYS A 95 11.39 15.36 -3.09
CA LYS A 95 10.02 15.58 -2.61
C LYS A 95 9.01 15.03 -3.60
N PHE A 96 7.84 14.67 -3.09
CA PHE A 96 6.75 14.20 -3.94
C PHE A 96 6.22 15.35 -4.80
N VAL A 97 6.37 15.20 -6.10
CA VAL A 97 5.77 16.05 -7.12
C VAL A 97 5.19 15.14 -8.20
N ALA A 98 3.93 15.35 -8.55
CA ALA A 98 3.27 14.61 -9.62
C ALA A 98 3.05 15.54 -10.84
N PRO A 99 4.00 15.63 -11.80
CA PRO A 99 3.80 16.30 -13.07
C PRO A 99 2.63 15.66 -13.85
N GLU A 100 2.03 16.37 -14.78
CA GLU A 100 0.85 15.92 -15.51
C GLU A 100 0.93 14.48 -16.06
N PRO A 101 2.04 14.01 -16.66
CA PRO A 101 2.15 12.61 -17.09
C PRO A 101 2.12 11.62 -15.93
N MET A 102 2.74 11.96 -14.79
CA MET A 102 2.73 11.12 -13.58
C MET A 102 1.35 11.11 -12.93
N GLN A 103 0.67 12.26 -12.89
CA GLN A 103 -0.68 12.38 -12.36
C GLN A 103 -1.65 11.45 -13.10
N ALA A 104 -1.60 11.41 -14.44
CA ALA A 104 -2.42 10.51 -15.22
C ALA A 104 -2.18 9.02 -14.90
N VAL A 105 -0.93 8.63 -14.63
CA VAL A 105 -0.59 7.27 -14.19
C VAL A 105 -1.16 7.00 -12.80
N LEU A 106 -1.03 7.95 -11.87
CA LEU A 106 -1.55 7.81 -10.51
C LEU A 106 -3.07 7.73 -10.47
N ASP A 107 -3.76 8.49 -11.31
CA ASP A 107 -5.22 8.42 -11.45
C ASP A 107 -5.66 7.03 -11.95
N ALA A 108 -4.98 6.49 -12.96
CA ALA A 108 -5.23 5.13 -13.45
C ALA A 108 -4.92 4.05 -12.38
N CYS A 109 -3.88 4.25 -11.58
CA CYS A 109 -3.57 3.37 -10.44
C CYS A 109 -4.69 3.44 -9.39
N ALA A 110 -5.17 4.64 -9.05
CA ALA A 110 -6.25 4.82 -8.09
C ALA A 110 -7.53 4.11 -8.54
N GLU A 111 -7.95 4.32 -9.78
CA GLU A 111 -9.09 3.63 -10.38
C GLU A 111 -8.94 2.10 -10.30
N ASN A 112 -7.76 1.58 -10.68
CA ASN A 112 -7.51 0.14 -10.67
C ASN A 112 -7.53 -0.45 -9.26
N ILE A 113 -6.94 0.21 -8.26
CA ILE A 113 -6.94 -0.21 -6.85
C ILE A 113 -8.38 -0.29 -6.32
N VAL A 114 -9.18 0.75 -6.56
CA VAL A 114 -10.58 0.80 -6.15
C VAL A 114 -11.39 -0.30 -6.83
N ARG A 115 -11.21 -0.51 -8.13
CA ARG A 115 -11.87 -1.58 -8.87
C ARG A 115 -11.51 -2.97 -8.33
N ILE A 116 -10.24 -3.23 -8.03
CA ILE A 116 -9.79 -4.49 -7.42
C ILE A 116 -10.44 -4.68 -6.05
N SER A 117 -10.45 -3.66 -5.19
CA SER A 117 -11.02 -3.74 -3.85
C SER A 117 -12.51 -4.08 -3.83
N GLN A 118 -13.24 -3.68 -4.87
CA GLN A 118 -14.67 -3.97 -5.03
C GLN A 118 -14.94 -5.41 -5.53
N THR A 119 -13.96 -6.05 -6.15
CA THR A 119 -14.11 -7.37 -6.78
C THR A 119 -13.38 -8.49 -6.06
N ALA A 120 -12.32 -8.19 -5.31
CA ALA A 120 -11.44 -9.18 -4.69
C ALA A 120 -12.00 -9.79 -3.38
N GLY A 121 -13.08 -9.22 -2.79
CA GLY A 121 -13.57 -9.65 -1.47
C GLY A 121 -12.49 -9.45 -0.39
N ASP A 122 -12.34 -10.44 0.51
CA ASP A 122 -11.34 -10.42 1.61
C ASP A 122 -9.94 -10.91 1.19
N VAL A 123 -9.65 -10.99 -0.10
CA VAL A 123 -8.36 -11.50 -0.56
C VAL A 123 -7.28 -10.44 -0.31
N LYS A 124 -6.35 -10.76 0.58
CA LYS A 124 -5.16 -9.96 0.83
C LYS A 124 -4.08 -10.29 -0.20
N HIS A 125 -3.48 -9.28 -0.82
CA HIS A 125 -2.37 -9.46 -1.75
C HIS A 125 -1.13 -9.98 -1.01
N GLU A 126 -0.45 -11.00 -1.53
CA GLU A 126 0.71 -11.65 -0.89
C GLU A 126 1.89 -10.71 -0.60
N GLY A 127 1.98 -9.62 -1.36
CA GLY A 127 2.99 -8.57 -1.19
C GLY A 127 2.97 -7.94 0.20
N TRP A 128 1.82 -7.87 0.87
CA TRP A 128 1.70 -7.29 2.22
C TRP A 128 2.50 -8.06 3.26
N ASP A 129 2.46 -9.41 3.22
CA ASP A 129 3.24 -10.22 4.14
C ASP A 129 4.74 -10.04 3.92
N ARG A 130 5.14 -9.81 2.69
CA ARG A 130 6.53 -9.53 2.31
C ARG A 130 6.96 -8.13 2.76
N ALA A 131 6.14 -7.11 2.52
CA ALA A 131 6.42 -5.74 2.93
C ALA A 131 6.52 -5.59 4.45
N GLN A 132 5.71 -6.33 5.22
CA GLN A 132 5.78 -6.34 6.68
C GLN A 132 7.00 -7.08 7.22
N ARG A 133 7.49 -8.13 6.54
CA ARG A 133 8.66 -8.92 6.96
C ARG A 133 10.00 -8.31 6.55
N ARG A 134 10.03 -7.30 5.70
CA ARG A 134 11.27 -6.70 5.20
C ARG A 134 12.19 -6.18 6.31
N LYS A 135 11.62 -5.68 7.41
CA LYS A 135 12.41 -5.27 8.59
C LYS A 135 13.19 -6.42 9.24
N ALA A 136 12.69 -7.65 9.17
CA ALA A 136 13.36 -8.82 9.74
C ALA A 136 14.49 -9.35 8.82
N VAL A 137 14.38 -9.14 7.52
CA VAL A 137 15.39 -9.59 6.54
C VAL A 137 16.58 -8.63 6.46
N ALA A 138 16.37 -7.33 6.67
CA ALA A 138 17.46 -6.34 6.73
C ALA A 138 18.41 -6.55 7.93
N ALA A 139 17.98 -7.32 8.93
CA ALA A 139 18.82 -7.72 10.08
C ALA A 139 19.62 -9.02 9.83
N VAL A 140 19.39 -9.69 8.73
CA VAL A 140 20.19 -10.86 8.31
C VAL A 140 21.28 -10.34 7.38
N ASP A 141 22.54 -10.43 7.85
CA ASP A 141 23.74 -10.16 7.08
C ASP A 141 23.69 -10.95 5.76
N MET A 142 23.34 -10.26 4.67
CA MET A 142 23.34 -10.91 3.36
C MET A 142 24.79 -11.10 2.95
N PRO A 143 25.21 -12.35 2.65
CA PRO A 143 26.56 -12.59 2.18
C PRO A 143 26.80 -11.75 0.92
N ASP A 144 27.92 -11.04 0.89
CA ASP A 144 28.38 -10.25 -0.23
C ASP A 144 28.41 -11.14 -1.49
N VAL A 145 27.44 -10.92 -2.38
CA VAL A 145 27.34 -11.67 -3.63
C VAL A 145 28.32 -11.02 -4.60
N ALA A 146 29.55 -11.53 -4.61
CA ALA A 146 30.53 -11.13 -5.60
C ALA A 146 29.95 -11.32 -7.02
N PRO A 147 30.08 -10.32 -7.92
CA PRO A 147 29.56 -10.42 -9.28
C PRO A 147 30.15 -11.64 -9.99
N LEU A 148 29.27 -12.52 -10.45
CA LEU A 148 29.62 -13.77 -11.16
C LEU A 148 30.26 -13.54 -12.52
N ILE A 149 30.30 -12.32 -13.03
CA ILE A 149 30.86 -11.97 -14.34
C ILE A 149 31.90 -10.86 -14.15
N LYS A 150 33.18 -11.21 -14.19
CA LYS A 150 34.23 -10.26 -14.49
C LYS A 150 34.22 -10.05 -16.00
N VAL A 151 33.65 -8.97 -16.49
CA VAL A 151 33.82 -8.52 -17.86
C VAL A 151 35.17 -7.81 -17.91
N ASP A 152 36.20 -8.50 -18.36
CA ASP A 152 37.48 -7.90 -18.73
C ASP A 152 37.28 -7.25 -20.11
N LEU A 153 36.98 -5.94 -20.11
CA LEU A 153 36.95 -5.15 -21.35
C LEU A 153 38.38 -4.77 -21.70
N ASP A 154 39.10 -5.67 -22.29
CA ASP A 154 40.37 -5.36 -22.98
C ASP A 154 40.02 -4.51 -24.22
N GLN A 155 40.16 -3.21 -24.08
CA GLN A 155 40.09 -2.23 -25.17
C GLN A 155 41.49 -2.16 -25.80
N GLY A 156 41.76 -3.08 -26.77
CA GLY A 156 42.91 -3.02 -27.65
C GLY A 156 42.90 -1.78 -28.56
#